data_001e3d59b9760a082df58084d0d3bbb2
#
_entry.id   001e3d59b9760a082df58084d0d3bbb2
#
_cell.length_a   1.000
_cell.length_b   1.000
_cell.length_c   1.000
_cell.angle_alpha   90.00
_cell.angle_beta   90.00
_cell.angle_gamma   90.00
#
_symmetry.space_group_name_H-M   'P 1'
#
loop_
_entity.id
_entity.type
_entity.pdbx_description
1 polymer ?
#
loop_
_entity_poly.entity_id
_entity_poly.type
_entity_poly.pdbx_seq_one_letter_code
_entity_poly.pdbx_strand_id
1 'polypeptide(L)'
;PRLSVRGTGAAVVVKDIVIGGFDNGKLASYALADGSPGWDVLLDPPAGRNEIERLSDINATVRTIGDDLYVVGYRGQLSAVAAESGQALWSQDARSYEGLAVDLQNVYVSGAGSELTALSRVSGAEVWKNEVLKNRDISGPTAWQNSVVVGDFEGYVHFFDSATGELQARVRAGGDRVTSPPLALNDM
;
A
#
# COMPACT_ATOMS: atom_id res chain seq x y z
N PRO A 1 23.68 -8.41 -12.55
CA PRO A 1 22.32 -7.89 -12.45
C PRO A 1 21.55 -8.79 -11.49
N ARG A 2 20.97 -8.20 -10.44
CA ARG A 2 20.07 -8.93 -9.53
C ARG A 2 18.71 -9.08 -10.24
N LEU A 3 18.11 -10.26 -10.14
CA LEU A 3 16.74 -10.48 -10.62
C LEU A 3 15.78 -9.64 -9.77
N SER A 4 14.95 -8.84 -10.42
CA SER A 4 13.84 -8.11 -9.83
C SER A 4 12.54 -8.69 -10.36
N VAL A 5 11.55 -8.90 -9.50
CA VAL A 5 10.24 -9.45 -9.90
C VAL A 5 9.36 -8.37 -10.49
N ARG A 6 9.49 -7.15 -10.00
CA ARG A 6 8.72 -5.98 -10.43
C ARG A 6 9.61 -4.72 -10.39
N GLY A 7 9.11 -3.62 -10.92
CA GLY A 7 9.81 -2.35 -10.89
C GLY A 7 9.79 -1.68 -9.50
N THR A 8 10.68 -0.74 -9.29
CA THR A 8 10.73 0.09 -8.08
C THR A 8 9.46 0.95 -7.95
N GLY A 9 8.90 1.03 -6.75
CA GLY A 9 7.79 1.94 -6.44
C GLY A 9 8.19 3.41 -6.62
N ALA A 10 7.19 4.29 -6.78
CA ALA A 10 7.45 5.73 -6.83
C ALA A 10 8.04 6.22 -5.51
N ALA A 11 9.08 7.05 -5.58
CA ALA A 11 9.63 7.71 -4.42
C ALA A 11 8.62 8.74 -3.86
N VAL A 12 8.65 8.94 -2.55
CA VAL A 12 7.83 9.94 -1.86
C VAL A 12 8.71 10.98 -1.20
N VAL A 13 8.19 12.20 -1.12
CA VAL A 13 8.85 13.32 -0.43
C VAL A 13 8.11 13.59 0.87
N VAL A 14 8.84 13.63 1.97
CA VAL A 14 8.34 13.98 3.30
C VAL A 14 9.27 15.05 3.87
N LYS A 15 8.76 16.26 4.08
CA LYS A 15 9.59 17.40 4.51
C LYS A 15 10.81 17.56 3.59
N ASP A 16 12.00 17.43 4.16
CA ASP A 16 13.29 17.65 3.49
C ASP A 16 13.98 16.35 3.03
N ILE A 17 13.24 15.22 3.00
CA ILE A 17 13.78 13.92 2.61
C ILE A 17 12.97 13.28 1.50
N VAL A 18 13.67 12.55 0.65
CA VAL A 18 13.12 11.66 -0.38
C VAL A 18 13.30 10.23 0.09
N ILE A 19 12.23 9.44 0.03
CA ILE A 19 12.24 8.05 0.46
C ILE A 19 11.88 7.16 -0.71
N GLY A 20 12.67 6.14 -0.96
CA GLY A 20 12.45 5.16 -2.02
C GLY A 20 12.51 3.73 -1.51
N GLY A 21 11.67 2.87 -2.11
CA GLY A 21 11.71 1.42 -1.93
C GLY A 21 12.57 0.75 -3.00
N PHE A 22 13.28 -0.30 -2.62
CA PHE A 22 14.20 -1.04 -3.50
C PHE A 22 13.82 -2.53 -3.58
N ASP A 23 14.26 -3.17 -4.65
CA ASP A 23 13.98 -4.56 -5.01
C ASP A 23 14.44 -5.62 -3.98
N ASN A 24 15.16 -5.21 -2.96
CA ASN A 24 15.66 -6.13 -1.92
C ASN A 24 14.91 -6.01 -0.59
N GLY A 25 13.71 -5.44 -0.59
CA GLY A 25 12.94 -5.20 0.62
C GLY A 25 13.45 -4.02 1.47
N LYS A 26 14.31 -3.18 0.90
CA LYS A 26 14.95 -2.06 1.57
C LYS A 26 14.17 -0.75 1.31
N LEU A 27 14.01 0.06 2.36
CA LEU A 27 13.70 1.49 2.24
C LEU A 27 14.97 2.30 2.52
N ALA A 28 15.14 3.39 1.81
CA ALA A 28 16.21 4.33 2.09
C ALA A 28 15.75 5.78 1.92
N SER A 29 16.28 6.65 2.74
CA SER A 29 16.04 8.09 2.69
C SER A 29 17.28 8.84 2.17
N TYR A 30 17.00 9.96 1.54
CA TYR A 30 18.03 10.87 1.00
C TYR A 30 17.58 12.30 1.30
N ALA A 31 18.53 13.18 1.58
CA ALA A 31 18.22 14.60 1.72
C ALA A 31 17.72 15.17 0.38
N LEU A 32 16.62 15.92 0.40
CA LEU A 32 16.06 16.54 -0.80
C LEU A 32 17.00 17.60 -1.41
N ALA A 33 17.81 18.25 -0.56
CA ALA A 33 18.64 19.36 -0.96
C ALA A 33 19.84 18.96 -1.84
N ASP A 34 20.50 17.86 -1.52
CA ASP A 34 21.78 17.45 -2.14
C ASP A 34 21.88 15.96 -2.47
N GLY A 35 20.84 15.17 -2.14
CA GLY A 35 20.84 13.73 -2.36
C GLY A 35 21.74 12.95 -1.40
N SER A 36 22.25 13.57 -0.33
CA SER A 36 23.06 12.86 0.67
C SER A 36 22.25 11.73 1.32
N PRO A 37 22.86 10.54 1.53
CA PRO A 37 22.17 9.41 2.12
C PRO A 37 21.84 9.68 3.60
N GLY A 38 20.59 9.38 3.97
CA GLY A 38 20.11 9.39 5.34
C GLY A 38 20.12 7.98 5.94
N TRP A 39 18.96 7.55 6.45
CA TRP A 39 18.81 6.19 6.98
C TRP A 39 18.47 5.18 5.89
N ASP A 40 18.75 3.90 6.17
CA ASP A 40 18.22 2.77 5.42
C ASP A 40 17.78 1.64 6.34
N VAL A 41 16.71 0.97 5.96
CA VAL A 41 16.10 -0.10 6.74
C VAL A 41 15.62 -1.23 5.83
N LEU A 42 15.78 -2.46 6.30
CA LEU A 42 15.30 -3.66 5.64
C LEU A 42 13.97 -4.07 6.27
N LEU A 43 12.84 -3.86 5.57
CA LEU A 43 11.50 -4.15 6.07
C LEU A 43 11.05 -5.57 5.73
N ASP A 44 11.46 -6.08 4.58
CA ASP A 44 11.12 -7.42 4.12
C ASP A 44 12.42 -8.19 3.81
N PRO A 45 13.08 -8.75 4.84
CA PRO A 45 14.35 -9.42 4.65
C PRO A 45 14.18 -10.65 3.74
N PRO A 46 15.11 -10.86 2.77
CA PRO A 46 15.07 -12.01 1.88
C PRO A 46 15.13 -13.29 2.70
N ALA A 47 14.03 -14.04 2.79
CA ALA A 47 13.98 -15.34 3.43
C ALA A 47 13.80 -16.42 2.36
N GLY A 48 14.70 -17.41 2.32
CA GLY A 48 14.64 -18.53 1.36
C GLY A 48 15.97 -19.20 1.18
N ARG A 49 15.94 -20.45 0.67
CA ARG A 49 17.13 -21.29 0.46
C ARG A 49 17.76 -21.07 -0.92
N ASN A 50 17.01 -20.49 -1.87
CA ASN A 50 17.47 -20.20 -3.23
C ASN A 50 17.22 -18.73 -3.60
N GLU A 51 17.76 -18.28 -4.73
CA GLU A 51 17.61 -16.89 -5.18
C GLU A 51 16.16 -16.49 -5.48
N ILE A 52 15.36 -17.42 -5.98
CA ILE A 52 13.94 -17.19 -6.31
C ILE A 52 13.12 -16.98 -5.02
N GLU A 53 13.39 -17.80 -3.99
CA GLU A 53 12.72 -17.68 -2.69
C GLU A 53 13.18 -16.43 -1.91
N ARG A 54 14.32 -15.83 -2.27
CA ARG A 54 14.86 -14.62 -1.68
C ARG A 54 14.39 -13.33 -2.37
N LEU A 55 13.57 -13.45 -3.42
CA LEU A 55 12.99 -12.27 -4.05
C LEU A 55 12.03 -11.60 -3.05
N SER A 56 12.37 -10.41 -2.63
CA SER A 56 11.53 -9.56 -1.80
C SER A 56 11.65 -8.14 -2.33
N ASP A 57 10.57 -7.67 -2.93
CA ASP A 57 10.51 -6.35 -3.54
C ASP A 57 9.57 -5.45 -2.73
N ILE A 58 9.97 -4.23 -2.44
CA ILE A 58 9.05 -3.17 -2.04
C ILE A 58 8.52 -2.55 -3.31
N ASN A 59 7.48 -3.17 -3.85
CA ASN A 59 6.87 -2.75 -5.11
C ASN A 59 5.56 -1.98 -4.90
N ALA A 60 5.07 -1.94 -3.70
CA ALA A 60 3.86 -1.20 -3.38
C ALA A 60 4.14 0.29 -3.30
N THR A 61 3.17 1.06 -3.67
CA THR A 61 3.19 2.51 -3.48
C THR A 61 3.43 2.82 -2.01
N VAL A 62 4.54 3.48 -1.69
CA VAL A 62 4.74 4.07 -0.37
C VAL A 62 3.69 5.17 -0.20
N ARG A 63 2.95 5.13 0.88
CA ARG A 63 1.98 6.18 1.26
C ARG A 63 2.46 6.89 2.50
N THR A 64 2.16 8.18 2.59
CA THR A 64 2.56 9.02 3.72
C THR A 64 1.35 9.75 4.28
N ILE A 65 1.27 9.82 5.60
CA ILE A 65 0.40 10.77 6.31
C ILE A 65 1.20 11.34 7.48
N GLY A 66 1.34 12.68 7.51
CA GLY A 66 2.19 13.34 8.48
C GLY A 66 3.63 12.86 8.37
N ASP A 67 4.16 12.35 9.46
CA ASP A 67 5.55 11.88 9.59
C ASP A 67 5.67 10.35 9.49
N ASP A 68 4.59 9.65 9.10
CA ASP A 68 4.55 8.19 9.00
C ASP A 68 4.49 7.73 7.54
N LEU A 69 5.19 6.65 7.27
CA LEU A 69 5.19 5.92 6.00
C LEU A 69 4.45 4.61 6.16
N TYR A 70 3.70 4.22 5.14
CA TYR A 70 3.01 2.94 5.07
C TYR A 70 3.44 2.22 3.80
N VAL A 71 3.93 1.01 3.94
CA VAL A 71 4.55 0.23 2.86
C VAL A 71 4.08 -1.21 2.91
N VAL A 72 3.67 -1.76 1.78
CA VAL A 72 3.42 -3.20 1.63
C VAL A 72 4.55 -3.83 0.84
N GLY A 73 5.22 -4.80 1.41
CA GLY A 73 6.20 -5.63 0.71
C GLY A 73 5.53 -6.71 -0.15
N TYR A 74 6.26 -7.25 -1.10
CA TYR A 74 5.80 -8.30 -2.02
C TYR A 74 5.25 -9.54 -1.32
N ARG A 75 5.79 -9.90 -0.15
CA ARG A 75 5.31 -11.03 0.67
C ARG A 75 4.06 -10.73 1.47
N GLY A 76 3.53 -9.51 1.33
CA GLY A 76 2.33 -9.09 2.03
C GLY A 76 2.57 -8.64 3.47
N GLN A 77 3.78 -8.23 3.80
CA GLN A 77 4.01 -7.54 5.06
C GLN A 77 3.72 -6.05 4.88
N LEU A 78 2.74 -5.55 5.61
CA LEU A 78 2.45 -4.12 5.74
C LEU A 78 3.23 -3.59 6.95
N SER A 79 3.97 -2.51 6.74
CA SER A 79 4.75 -1.85 7.79
C SER A 79 4.44 -0.37 7.84
N ALA A 80 4.30 0.16 9.06
CA ALA A 80 4.36 1.58 9.32
C ALA A 80 5.77 1.94 9.82
N VAL A 81 6.31 3.03 9.29
CA VAL A 81 7.70 3.45 9.53
C VAL A 81 7.72 4.94 9.80
N ALA A 82 8.43 5.37 10.83
CA ALA A 82 8.69 6.79 11.07
C ALA A 82 9.59 7.35 9.96
N ALA A 83 9.12 8.36 9.23
CA ALA A 83 9.84 8.92 8.08
C ALA A 83 11.21 9.52 8.46
N GLU A 84 11.30 10.14 9.64
CA GLU A 84 12.51 10.81 10.09
C GLU A 84 13.66 9.83 10.42
N SER A 85 13.35 8.67 11.00
CA SER A 85 14.35 7.73 11.54
C SER A 85 14.45 6.40 10.80
N GLY A 86 13.46 6.04 9.98
CA GLY A 86 13.35 4.72 9.38
C GLY A 86 12.94 3.62 10.37
N GLN A 87 12.58 3.99 11.62
CA GLN A 87 12.18 3.02 12.63
C GLN A 87 10.81 2.44 12.30
N ALA A 88 10.68 1.11 12.31
CA ALA A 88 9.40 0.45 12.20
C ALA A 88 8.55 0.72 13.45
N LEU A 89 7.35 1.26 13.25
CA LEU A 89 6.38 1.54 14.30
C LEU A 89 5.56 0.28 14.62
N TRP A 90 5.12 -0.39 13.57
CA TRP A 90 4.45 -1.69 13.63
C TRP A 90 4.56 -2.41 12.28
N SER A 91 4.38 -3.73 12.29
CA SER A 91 4.29 -4.56 11.10
C SER A 91 3.21 -5.61 11.25
N GLN A 92 2.47 -5.90 10.17
CA GLN A 92 1.40 -6.88 10.11
C GLN A 92 1.48 -7.69 8.82
N ASP A 93 1.05 -8.94 8.88
CA ASP A 93 0.86 -9.75 7.70
C ASP A 93 -0.38 -9.27 6.94
N ALA A 94 -0.17 -8.70 5.77
CA ALA A 94 -1.23 -8.23 4.89
C ALA A 94 -0.87 -8.57 3.46
N ARG A 95 -1.41 -9.65 2.94
CA ARG A 95 -1.13 -10.13 1.57
C ARG A 95 -1.84 -9.23 0.57
N SER A 96 -1.16 -8.19 0.11
CA SER A 96 -1.65 -7.29 -0.92
C SER A 96 -0.68 -7.25 -2.09
N TYR A 97 -1.24 -7.33 -3.30
CA TYR A 97 -0.49 -7.19 -4.56
C TYR A 97 -0.87 -5.92 -5.31
N GLU A 98 -1.96 -5.26 -4.95
CA GLU A 98 -2.53 -4.13 -5.69
C GLU A 98 -2.25 -2.76 -5.05
N GLY A 99 -1.63 -2.75 -3.89
CA GLY A 99 -1.25 -1.52 -3.21
C GLY A 99 -2.08 -1.21 -1.98
N LEU A 100 -1.94 0.00 -1.50
CA LEU A 100 -2.57 0.45 -0.27
C LEU A 100 -3.07 1.89 -0.39
N ALA A 101 -4.06 2.23 0.44
CA ALA A 101 -4.47 3.60 0.72
C ALA A 101 -4.42 3.87 2.22
N VAL A 102 -4.39 5.13 2.59
CA VAL A 102 -4.34 5.55 3.98
C VAL A 102 -5.16 6.83 4.17
N ASP A 103 -5.86 6.91 5.28
CA ASP A 103 -6.51 8.13 5.76
C ASP A 103 -6.03 8.49 7.18
N LEU A 104 -6.69 9.42 7.84
CA LEU A 104 -6.29 9.88 9.17
C LEU A 104 -6.43 8.79 10.25
N GLN A 105 -7.23 7.75 10.04
CA GLN A 105 -7.54 6.72 11.03
C GLN A 105 -6.99 5.35 10.65
N ASN A 106 -7.08 4.97 9.37
CA ASN A 106 -6.86 3.62 8.91
C ASN A 106 -5.90 3.53 7.73
N VAL A 107 -5.34 2.34 7.59
CA VAL A 107 -4.63 1.87 6.39
C VAL A 107 -5.48 0.79 5.74
N TYR A 108 -5.75 0.91 4.45
CA TYR A 108 -6.57 0.00 3.67
C TYR A 108 -5.71 -0.78 2.69
N VAL A 109 -5.91 -2.08 2.63
CA VAL A 109 -5.20 -2.97 1.69
C VAL A 109 -6.19 -3.88 0.97
N SER A 110 -5.95 -4.10 -0.31
CA SER A 110 -6.63 -5.14 -1.08
C SER A 110 -5.78 -6.39 -1.13
N GLY A 111 -6.34 -7.49 -0.66
CA GLY A 111 -5.66 -8.78 -0.63
C GLY A 111 -5.78 -9.55 -1.95
N ALA A 112 -4.94 -10.58 -2.10
CA ALA A 112 -4.86 -11.42 -3.29
C ALA A 112 -6.18 -12.16 -3.64
N GLY A 113 -7.05 -12.38 -2.66
CA GLY A 113 -8.38 -12.98 -2.85
C GLY A 113 -9.48 -11.97 -3.10
N SER A 114 -9.12 -10.69 -3.29
CA SER A 114 -10.05 -9.55 -3.43
C SER A 114 -10.79 -9.21 -2.13
N GLU A 115 -10.22 -9.56 -0.99
CA GLU A 115 -10.63 -9.05 0.31
C GLU A 115 -10.12 -7.61 0.49
N LEU A 116 -10.92 -6.78 1.10
CA LEU A 116 -10.57 -5.42 1.51
C LEU A 116 -10.45 -5.38 3.03
N THR A 117 -9.31 -4.96 3.54
CA THR A 117 -9.03 -4.92 4.98
C THR A 117 -8.63 -3.51 5.40
N ALA A 118 -9.19 -3.05 6.51
CA ALA A 118 -8.75 -1.84 7.20
C ALA A 118 -7.98 -2.20 8.47
N LEU A 119 -6.84 -1.57 8.64
CA LEU A 119 -6.00 -1.67 9.82
C LEU A 119 -5.89 -0.29 10.48
N SER A 120 -5.88 -0.25 11.80
CA SER A 120 -5.63 0.98 12.53
C SER A 120 -4.28 1.57 12.14
N ARG A 121 -4.25 2.82 11.73
CA ARG A 121 -3.03 3.54 11.37
C ARG A 121 -2.01 3.56 12.51
N VAL A 122 -2.47 3.66 13.74
CA VAL A 122 -1.62 3.82 14.92
C VAL A 122 -1.04 2.50 15.40
N SER A 123 -1.81 1.41 15.37
CA SER A 123 -1.43 0.14 15.98
C SER A 123 -1.24 -1.02 15.01
N GLY A 124 -1.68 -0.87 13.76
CA GLY A 124 -1.71 -1.98 12.79
C GLY A 124 -2.78 -3.04 13.08
N ALA A 125 -3.58 -2.89 14.13
CA ALA A 125 -4.64 -3.85 14.46
C ALA A 125 -5.75 -3.80 13.40
N GLU A 126 -6.31 -4.97 13.04
CA GLU A 126 -7.46 -5.06 12.14
C GLU A 126 -8.67 -4.34 12.73
N VAL A 127 -9.25 -3.44 11.96
CA VAL A 127 -10.49 -2.71 12.30
C VAL A 127 -11.70 -3.43 11.70
N TRP A 128 -11.61 -3.74 10.42
CA TRP A 128 -12.61 -4.54 9.71
C TRP A 128 -12.00 -5.23 8.49
N LYS A 129 -12.66 -6.29 8.06
CA LYS A 129 -12.36 -7.03 6.83
C LYS A 129 -13.67 -7.30 6.09
N ASN A 130 -13.66 -7.05 4.77
CA ASN A 130 -14.80 -7.31 3.90
C ASN A 130 -14.39 -8.20 2.72
N GLU A 131 -15.14 -9.27 2.49
CA GLU A 131 -14.89 -10.26 1.42
C GLU A 131 -16.01 -10.31 0.38
N VAL A 132 -16.92 -9.31 0.35
CA VAL A 132 -18.07 -9.31 -0.56
C VAL A 132 -17.66 -9.29 -2.04
N LEU A 133 -16.45 -8.81 -2.34
CA LEU A 133 -15.85 -8.79 -3.68
C LEU A 133 -14.89 -9.96 -3.94
N LYS A 134 -14.97 -11.03 -3.16
CA LYS A 134 -14.09 -12.20 -3.33
C LYS A 134 -14.04 -12.68 -4.77
N ASN A 135 -12.83 -12.94 -5.27
CA ASN A 135 -12.54 -13.35 -6.64
C ASN A 135 -12.96 -12.33 -7.74
N ARG A 136 -13.15 -11.06 -7.40
CA ARG A 136 -13.45 -10.02 -8.39
C ARG A 136 -12.22 -9.26 -8.88
N ASP A 137 -11.03 -9.68 -8.43
CA ASP A 137 -9.75 -9.12 -8.88
C ASP A 137 -9.76 -7.57 -8.78
N ILE A 138 -9.94 -7.13 -7.53
CA ILE A 138 -10.08 -5.70 -7.23
C ILE A 138 -8.75 -4.96 -7.37
N SER A 139 -8.82 -3.72 -7.81
CA SER A 139 -7.67 -2.81 -7.86
C SER A 139 -7.18 -2.43 -6.47
N GLY A 140 -6.04 -1.76 -6.40
CA GLY A 140 -5.62 -1.07 -5.18
C GLY A 140 -6.69 -0.09 -4.69
N PRO A 141 -6.83 0.08 -3.36
CA PRO A 141 -7.83 0.96 -2.79
C PRO A 141 -7.43 2.43 -2.91
N THR A 142 -8.44 3.30 -2.83
CA THR A 142 -8.27 4.75 -2.67
C THR A 142 -9.17 5.23 -1.54
N ALA A 143 -8.63 5.94 -0.58
CA ALA A 143 -9.40 6.61 0.46
C ALA A 143 -9.95 7.94 -0.08
N TRP A 144 -11.24 8.16 0.04
CA TRP A 144 -11.91 9.38 -0.40
C TRP A 144 -13.05 9.74 0.56
N GLN A 145 -12.93 10.87 1.22
CA GLN A 145 -13.88 11.31 2.26
C GLN A 145 -14.10 10.21 3.31
N ASN A 146 -15.32 9.72 3.48
CA ASN A 146 -15.69 8.64 4.40
C ASN A 146 -15.79 7.28 3.68
N SER A 147 -15.18 7.14 2.52
CA SER A 147 -15.27 5.93 1.71
C SER A 147 -13.91 5.38 1.33
N VAL A 148 -13.84 4.07 1.17
CA VAL A 148 -12.75 3.36 0.49
C VAL A 148 -13.27 2.88 -0.85
N VAL A 149 -12.55 3.20 -1.92
CA VAL A 149 -12.99 2.99 -3.29
C VAL A 149 -12.05 2.01 -3.99
N VAL A 150 -12.61 0.99 -4.64
CA VAL A 150 -11.87 0.00 -5.45
C VAL A 150 -12.59 -0.24 -6.78
N GLY A 151 -11.83 -0.56 -7.82
CA GLY A 151 -12.37 -1.04 -9.07
C GLY A 151 -12.33 -2.57 -9.15
N ASP A 152 -13.05 -3.18 -10.11
CA ASP A 152 -13.03 -4.61 -10.34
C ASP A 152 -12.84 -5.00 -11.80
N PHE A 153 -12.73 -6.32 -12.07
CA PHE A 153 -12.50 -6.85 -13.41
C PHE A 153 -13.68 -6.71 -14.37
N GLU A 154 -14.89 -6.45 -13.88
CA GLU A 154 -16.08 -6.22 -14.72
C GLU A 154 -16.33 -4.73 -15.01
N GLY A 155 -15.45 -3.84 -14.57
CA GLY A 155 -15.56 -2.41 -14.80
C GLY A 155 -16.48 -1.67 -13.83
N TYR A 156 -16.73 -2.25 -12.65
CA TYR A 156 -17.40 -1.55 -11.57
C TYR A 156 -16.43 -0.89 -10.63
N VAL A 157 -16.87 0.24 -10.08
CA VAL A 157 -16.21 0.95 -8.97
C VAL A 157 -17.12 0.80 -7.74
N HIS A 158 -16.57 0.31 -6.66
CA HIS A 158 -17.25 0.00 -5.42
C HIS A 158 -16.83 0.97 -4.32
N PHE A 159 -17.79 1.42 -3.53
CA PHE A 159 -17.60 2.35 -2.42
C PHE A 159 -17.93 1.65 -1.11
N PHE A 160 -17.00 1.61 -0.20
CA PHE A 160 -17.16 1.03 1.13
C PHE A 160 -17.08 2.14 2.16
N ASP A 161 -17.87 2.05 3.21
CA ASP A 161 -17.73 2.92 4.39
C ASP A 161 -16.36 2.73 5.03
N SER A 162 -15.63 3.80 5.24
CA SER A 162 -14.26 3.73 5.75
C SER A 162 -14.18 3.27 7.20
N ALA A 163 -15.23 3.49 8.01
CA ALA A 163 -15.25 3.11 9.41
C ALA A 163 -15.76 1.68 9.65
N THR A 164 -16.73 1.23 8.86
CA THR A 164 -17.40 -0.08 9.06
C THR A 164 -17.02 -1.13 8.03
N GLY A 165 -16.50 -0.73 6.88
CA GLY A 165 -16.22 -1.63 5.76
C GLY A 165 -17.47 -2.12 5.03
N GLU A 166 -18.64 -1.56 5.28
CA GLU A 166 -19.88 -1.92 4.60
C GLU A 166 -19.90 -1.37 3.17
N LEU A 167 -20.35 -2.19 2.20
CA LEU A 167 -20.55 -1.77 0.82
C LEU A 167 -21.71 -0.78 0.73
N GLN A 168 -21.42 0.47 0.40
CA GLN A 168 -22.40 1.57 0.30
C GLN A 168 -22.99 1.71 -1.10
N ALA A 169 -22.14 1.62 -2.12
CA ALA A 169 -22.54 1.83 -3.50
C ALA A 169 -21.62 1.11 -4.49
N ARG A 170 -22.14 0.90 -5.68
CA ARG A 170 -21.33 0.54 -6.85
C ARG A 170 -21.80 1.29 -8.09
N VAL A 171 -20.87 1.68 -8.93
CA VAL A 171 -21.13 2.38 -10.20
C VAL A 171 -20.39 1.66 -11.31
N ARG A 172 -21.03 1.51 -12.46
CA ARG A 172 -20.35 0.98 -13.64
C ARG A 172 -19.55 2.08 -14.30
N ALA A 173 -18.22 1.98 -14.28
CA ALA A 173 -17.33 2.96 -14.88
C ALA A 173 -17.09 2.70 -16.39
N GLY A 174 -17.24 1.44 -16.82
CA GLY A 174 -17.03 1.04 -18.21
C GLY A 174 -17.39 -0.41 -18.47
N GLY A 175 -16.96 -0.94 -19.63
CA GLY A 175 -17.06 -2.36 -19.97
C GLY A 175 -15.81 -3.14 -19.68
N ASP A 176 -14.69 -2.46 -19.45
CA ASP A 176 -13.37 -3.03 -19.28
C ASP A 176 -12.96 -3.06 -17.81
N ARG A 177 -12.02 -3.93 -17.50
CA ARG A 177 -11.43 -4.10 -16.18
C ARG A 177 -10.83 -2.78 -15.65
N VAL A 178 -11.08 -2.45 -14.40
CA VAL A 178 -10.43 -1.36 -13.68
C VAL A 178 -9.18 -1.92 -12.98
N THR A 179 -8.01 -1.67 -13.55
CA THR A 179 -6.74 -2.21 -13.05
C THR A 179 -5.99 -1.25 -12.13
N SER A 180 -6.16 0.05 -12.33
CA SER A 180 -5.49 1.07 -11.52
C SER A 180 -6.35 1.50 -10.34
N PRO A 181 -5.74 1.86 -9.20
CA PRO A 181 -6.48 2.48 -8.11
C PRO A 181 -7.27 3.69 -8.62
N PRO A 182 -8.53 3.87 -8.21
CA PRO A 182 -9.29 5.08 -8.53
C PRO A 182 -8.55 6.34 -8.10
N LEU A 183 -8.64 7.41 -8.87
CA LEU A 183 -8.02 8.69 -8.52
C LEU A 183 -9.06 9.60 -7.87
N ALA A 184 -8.85 9.94 -6.60
CA ALA A 184 -9.65 10.95 -5.93
C ALA A 184 -9.14 12.34 -6.34
N LEU A 185 -10.00 13.12 -6.97
CA LEU A 185 -9.74 14.53 -7.26
C LEU A 185 -10.47 15.37 -6.21
N ASN A 186 -9.77 16.33 -5.63
CA ASN A 186 -10.43 17.30 -4.77
C ASN A 186 -11.44 18.07 -5.62
N ASP A 187 -12.63 18.31 -5.05
CA ASP A 187 -13.65 19.11 -5.70
C ASP A 187 -13.06 20.46 -6.10
N MET A 188 -13.15 20.78 -7.39
CA MET A 188 -12.87 22.11 -7.91
C MET A 188 -14.01 23.06 -7.57
#